data_c71df10093003cdfa1ab6d8c12cd424f
#
_entry.id   c71df10093003cdfa1ab6d8c12cd424f
#
_cell.length_a   1.000
_cell.length_b   1.000
_cell.length_c   1.000
_cell.angle_alpha   90.00
_cell.angle_beta   90.00
_cell.angle_gamma   90.00
#
_symmetry.space_group_name_H-M   'P 1'
#
loop_
_entity.id
_entity.type
_entity.pdbx_description
1 polymer ?
#
loop_
_entity_poly.entity_id
_entity_poly.type
_entity_poly.pdbx_seq_one_letter_code
_entity_poly.pdbx_strand_id
1 'polypeptide(L)'
;MDKYYLAVDIGASSGRHMLASMKDGKMQLEEVYRFPNGMTEKNGTLCWDVERLFTEIKNGLKVCKELGKIPVSMAIDTWAVDYVLLDENDKILGDTAGYRDSRTNGMDEKVYEKIPLGALYARTGIQKQIFNTIYQLMVVKENYPEQL
;
A
#
# COMPACT_ATOMS: atom_id res chain seq x y z
N MET A 1 -19.17 -23.92 15.91
CA MET A 1 -19.11 -22.48 15.56
C MET A 1 -18.38 -22.34 14.25
N ASP A 2 -18.94 -21.58 13.32
CA ASP A 2 -18.27 -21.31 12.05
C ASP A 2 -17.03 -20.48 12.30
N LYS A 3 -15.93 -20.83 11.62
CA LYS A 3 -14.70 -20.04 11.63
C LYS A 3 -14.73 -19.06 10.46
N TYR A 4 -14.47 -17.80 10.75
CA TYR A 4 -14.40 -16.74 9.76
C TYR A 4 -12.93 -16.28 9.58
N TYR A 5 -12.56 -15.91 8.36
CA TYR A 5 -11.26 -15.39 7.98
C TYR A 5 -11.48 -14.11 7.18
N LEU A 6 -10.77 -13.06 7.51
CA LEU A 6 -10.95 -11.75 6.87
C LEU A 6 -9.78 -11.46 5.92
N ALA A 7 -10.11 -11.19 4.67
CA ALA A 7 -9.19 -10.60 3.69
C ALA A 7 -9.56 -9.14 3.47
N VAL A 8 -8.60 -8.25 3.68
CA VAL A 8 -8.72 -6.81 3.39
C VAL A 8 -7.93 -6.54 2.12
N ASP A 9 -8.63 -6.32 1.01
CA ASP A 9 -8.06 -6.04 -0.30
C ASP A 9 -8.16 -4.52 -0.58
N ILE A 10 -7.03 -3.83 -0.54
CA ILE A 10 -6.95 -2.38 -0.72
C ILE A 10 -6.36 -2.07 -2.09
N GLY A 11 -7.23 -1.75 -3.05
CA GLY A 11 -6.82 -1.28 -4.36
C GLY A 11 -6.63 0.24 -4.42
N ALA A 12 -6.07 0.74 -5.52
CA ALA A 12 -5.81 2.17 -5.72
C ALA A 12 -7.09 3.04 -5.81
N SER A 13 -8.25 2.46 -6.12
CA SER A 13 -9.53 3.18 -6.26
C SER A 13 -10.59 2.79 -5.22
N SER A 14 -10.46 1.64 -4.60
CA SER A 14 -11.36 1.18 -3.54
C SER A 14 -10.72 0.08 -2.71
N GLY A 15 -11.11 -0.01 -1.44
CA GLY A 15 -10.80 -1.16 -0.59
C GLY A 15 -12.05 -1.94 -0.23
N ARG A 16 -11.90 -3.22 0.08
CA ARG A 16 -12.99 -4.11 0.48
C ARG A 16 -12.54 -5.11 1.53
N HIS A 17 -13.49 -5.51 2.35
CA HIS A 17 -13.32 -6.56 3.34
C HIS A 17 -14.13 -7.78 2.91
N MET A 18 -13.43 -8.87 2.63
CA MET A 18 -14.00 -10.14 2.21
C MET A 18 -13.92 -11.13 3.36
N LEU A 19 -15.07 -11.53 3.87
CA LEU A 19 -15.16 -12.52 4.94
C LEU A 19 -15.34 -13.92 4.33
N ALA A 20 -14.42 -14.81 4.64
CA ALA A 20 -14.43 -16.19 4.19
C ALA A 20 -14.92 -17.13 5.30
N SER A 21 -15.71 -18.12 4.95
CA SER A 21 -16.08 -19.26 5.80
C SER A 21 -16.13 -20.55 4.97
N MET A 22 -16.14 -21.71 5.63
CA MET A 22 -16.31 -22.99 4.97
C MET A 22 -17.71 -23.53 5.21
N LYS A 23 -18.42 -23.90 4.14
CA LYS A 23 -19.73 -24.57 4.21
C LYS A 23 -19.72 -25.76 3.24
N ASP A 24 -20.04 -26.94 3.73
CA ASP A 24 -20.09 -28.19 2.96
C ASP A 24 -18.80 -28.44 2.15
N GLY A 25 -17.62 -28.14 2.75
CA GLY A 25 -16.31 -28.30 2.10
C GLY A 25 -15.97 -27.24 1.04
N LYS A 26 -16.82 -26.22 0.86
CA LYS A 26 -16.63 -25.13 -0.10
C LYS A 26 -16.43 -23.80 0.62
N MET A 27 -15.49 -23.00 0.11
CA MET A 27 -15.29 -21.64 0.59
C MET A 27 -16.46 -20.75 0.16
N GLN A 28 -17.03 -20.05 1.12
CA GLN A 28 -18.00 -18.99 0.90
C GLN A 28 -17.32 -17.65 1.15
N LEU A 29 -17.51 -16.70 0.25
CA LEU A 29 -17.00 -15.34 0.35
C LEU A 29 -18.15 -14.35 0.43
N GLU A 30 -18.08 -13.42 1.38
CA GLU A 30 -19.05 -12.36 1.59
C GLU A 30 -18.32 -11.02 1.67
N GLU A 31 -18.68 -10.05 0.83
CA GLU A 31 -18.19 -8.67 0.98
C GLU A 31 -18.98 -8.03 2.13
N VAL A 32 -18.29 -7.71 3.22
CA VAL A 32 -18.91 -7.14 4.43
C VAL A 32 -18.71 -5.63 4.54
N TYR A 33 -17.68 -5.09 3.89
CA TYR A 33 -17.41 -3.65 3.90
C TYR A 33 -16.66 -3.21 2.64
N ARG A 34 -16.97 -2.02 2.15
CA ARG A 34 -16.27 -1.38 1.02
C ARG A 34 -16.12 0.10 1.28
N PHE A 35 -14.99 0.66 0.84
CA PHE A 35 -14.71 2.09 0.92
C PHE A 35 -14.01 2.59 -0.36
N PRO A 36 -14.22 3.86 -0.76
CA PRO A 36 -13.46 4.47 -1.84
C PRO A 36 -12.02 4.71 -1.42
N ASN A 37 -11.09 4.61 -2.36
CA ASN A 37 -9.69 4.97 -2.15
C ASN A 37 -9.21 5.89 -3.27
N GLY A 38 -8.13 6.62 -3.02
CA GLY A 38 -7.53 7.56 -3.95
C GLY A 38 -6.44 8.36 -3.29
N MET A 39 -5.63 9.01 -4.12
CA MET A 39 -4.64 9.97 -3.66
C MET A 39 -5.27 11.35 -3.52
N THR A 40 -4.73 12.14 -2.62
CA THR A 40 -5.04 13.56 -2.45
C THR A 40 -3.79 14.40 -2.63
N GLU A 41 -3.93 15.60 -3.16
CA GLU A 41 -2.82 16.52 -3.26
C GLU A 41 -2.55 17.15 -1.88
N LYS A 42 -1.29 17.11 -1.47
CA LYS A 42 -0.78 17.73 -0.25
C LYS A 42 0.53 18.43 -0.59
N ASN A 43 0.56 19.74 -0.44
CA ASN A 43 1.75 20.58 -0.73
C ASN A 43 2.35 20.34 -2.14
N GLY A 44 1.50 20.12 -3.15
CA GLY A 44 1.95 19.87 -4.51
C GLY A 44 2.38 18.42 -4.80
N THR A 45 2.21 17.50 -3.84
CA THR A 45 2.53 16.08 -3.95
C THR A 45 1.24 15.24 -3.87
N LEU A 46 1.09 14.26 -4.75
CA LEU A 46 0.00 13.28 -4.67
C LEU A 46 0.30 12.24 -3.61
N CYS A 47 -0.48 12.25 -2.53
CA CYS A 47 -0.26 11.42 -1.34
C CYS A 47 -1.39 10.45 -1.06
N TRP A 48 -1.07 9.31 -0.46
CA TRP A 48 -2.02 8.42 0.19
C TRP A 48 -2.33 8.89 1.61
N ASP A 49 -3.59 8.82 2.02
CA ASP A 49 -3.99 9.07 3.41
C ASP A 49 -3.94 7.75 4.20
N VAL A 50 -2.78 7.43 4.74
CA VAL A 50 -2.52 6.16 5.46
C VAL A 50 -3.35 6.06 6.74
N GLU A 51 -3.55 7.17 7.44
CA GLU A 51 -4.38 7.21 8.65
C GLU A 51 -5.86 6.89 8.35
N ARG A 52 -6.37 7.42 7.24
CA ARG A 52 -7.70 7.08 6.76
C ARG A 52 -7.78 5.60 6.38
N LEU A 53 -6.81 5.07 5.64
CA LEU A 53 -6.78 3.65 5.29
C LEU A 53 -6.82 2.75 6.53
N PHE A 54 -6.03 3.08 7.56
CA PHE A 54 -6.05 2.36 8.81
C PHE A 54 -7.41 2.45 9.53
N THR A 55 -8.06 3.61 9.44
CA THR A 55 -9.42 3.80 9.97
C THR A 55 -10.43 2.94 9.24
N GLU A 56 -10.34 2.83 7.90
CA GLU A 56 -11.23 1.99 7.11
C GLU A 56 -11.04 0.50 7.41
N ILE A 57 -9.81 0.04 7.68
CA ILE A 57 -9.55 -1.32 8.14
C ILE A 57 -10.30 -1.60 9.45
N LYS A 58 -10.22 -0.65 10.41
CA LYS A 58 -10.94 -0.77 11.69
C LYS A 58 -12.46 -0.75 11.52
N ASN A 59 -12.97 0.05 10.58
CA ASN A 59 -14.41 0.12 10.30
C ASN A 59 -14.94 -1.23 9.78
N GLY A 60 -14.22 -1.88 8.86
CA GLY A 60 -14.60 -3.22 8.39
C GLY A 60 -14.60 -4.28 9.50
N LEU A 61 -13.66 -4.21 10.45
CA LEU A 61 -13.67 -5.08 11.64
C LEU A 61 -14.88 -4.82 12.55
N LYS A 62 -15.32 -3.56 12.69
CA LYS A 62 -16.55 -3.23 13.44
C LYS A 62 -17.77 -3.85 12.78
N VAL A 63 -17.86 -3.79 11.44
CA VAL A 63 -18.97 -4.43 10.70
C VAL A 63 -18.97 -5.95 10.94
N CYS A 64 -17.81 -6.62 10.90
CA CYS A 64 -17.74 -8.05 11.25
C CYS A 64 -18.30 -8.33 12.65
N LYS A 65 -18.00 -7.48 13.63
CA LYS A 65 -18.53 -7.57 15.00
C LYS A 65 -20.05 -7.40 15.03
N GLU A 66 -20.57 -6.39 14.33
CA GLU A 66 -22.03 -6.10 14.25
C GLU A 66 -22.81 -7.27 13.61
N LEU A 67 -22.20 -7.94 12.62
CA LEU A 67 -22.74 -9.14 12.00
C LEU A 67 -22.64 -10.40 12.88
N GLY A 68 -21.96 -10.34 14.02
CA GLY A 68 -21.67 -11.50 14.87
C GLY A 68 -20.68 -12.50 14.25
N LYS A 69 -19.93 -12.09 13.21
CA LYS A 69 -18.99 -12.90 12.44
C LYS A 69 -17.54 -12.50 12.73
N ILE A 70 -17.08 -12.79 13.94
CA ILE A 70 -15.73 -12.40 14.37
C ILE A 70 -14.66 -13.25 13.64
N PRO A 71 -13.76 -12.65 12.86
CA PRO A 71 -12.71 -13.41 12.19
C PRO A 71 -11.67 -13.93 13.18
N VAL A 72 -11.22 -15.18 12.97
CA VAL A 72 -10.13 -15.80 13.76
C VAL A 72 -8.75 -15.38 13.27
N SER A 73 -8.66 -14.87 12.05
CA SER A 73 -7.44 -14.26 11.48
C SER A 73 -7.80 -13.23 10.43
N MET A 74 -6.87 -12.34 10.16
CA MET A 74 -6.96 -11.29 9.15
C MET A 74 -5.67 -11.21 8.36
N ALA A 75 -5.79 -10.95 7.06
CA ALA A 75 -4.68 -10.56 6.19
C ALA A 75 -5.06 -9.30 5.39
N ILE A 76 -4.06 -8.52 5.04
CA ILE A 76 -4.21 -7.31 4.24
C ILE A 76 -3.37 -7.47 2.98
N ASP A 77 -3.95 -7.18 1.83
CA ASP A 77 -3.28 -7.07 0.55
C ASP A 77 -3.48 -5.67 -0.03
N THR A 78 -2.48 -5.17 -0.75
CA THR A 78 -2.52 -3.83 -1.32
C THR A 78 -1.65 -3.75 -2.59
N TRP A 79 -1.60 -2.57 -3.23
CA TRP A 79 -0.75 -2.32 -4.41
C TRP A 79 0.75 -2.33 -4.04
N ALA A 80 1.58 -2.52 -5.06
CA ALA A 80 3.03 -2.52 -4.94
C ALA A 80 3.63 -1.11 -5.09
N VAL A 81 4.94 -1.02 -5.00
CA VAL A 81 5.89 0.07 -5.25
C VAL A 81 5.90 1.19 -4.24
N ASP A 82 4.78 1.51 -3.60
CA ASP A 82 4.72 2.56 -2.59
C ASP A 82 5.20 2.04 -1.23
N TYR A 83 5.64 2.95 -0.40
CA TYR A 83 6.18 2.66 0.93
C TYR A 83 5.94 3.84 1.88
N VAL A 84 6.17 3.61 3.14
CA VAL A 84 6.19 4.62 4.21
C VAL A 84 7.52 4.51 4.92
N LEU A 85 8.18 5.63 5.16
CA LEU A 85 9.34 5.71 6.05
C LEU A 85 8.84 5.94 7.48
N LEU A 86 9.46 5.27 8.44
CA LEU A 86 9.13 5.40 9.85
C LEU A 86 10.36 5.87 10.63
N ASP A 87 10.15 6.68 11.66
CA ASP A 87 11.19 7.02 12.62
C ASP A 87 11.44 5.88 13.65
N GLU A 88 12.36 6.08 14.56
CA GLU A 88 12.71 5.13 15.64
C GLU A 88 11.54 4.84 16.62
N ASN A 89 10.46 5.60 16.56
CA ASN A 89 9.24 5.45 17.37
C ASN A 89 8.04 4.96 16.55
N ASP A 90 8.29 4.39 15.35
CA ASP A 90 7.27 3.92 14.41
C ASP A 90 6.31 5.03 13.90
N LYS A 91 6.74 6.29 13.92
CA LYS A 91 5.97 7.40 13.34
C LYS A 91 6.34 7.62 11.90
N ILE A 92 5.33 7.96 11.09
CA ILE A 92 5.52 8.25 9.67
C ILE A 92 6.40 9.49 9.50
N LEU A 93 7.49 9.33 8.73
CA LEU A 93 8.36 10.41 8.29
C LEU A 93 7.89 10.97 6.95
N GLY A 94 7.79 12.29 6.86
CA GLY A 94 7.44 12.98 5.62
C GLY A 94 6.03 12.69 5.09
N ASP A 95 5.86 12.94 3.80
CA ASP A 95 4.61 12.71 3.10
C ASP A 95 4.59 11.30 2.48
N THR A 96 3.43 10.65 2.52
CA THR A 96 3.19 9.31 1.95
C THR A 96 2.90 9.40 0.46
N ALA A 97 3.87 9.91 -0.30
CA ALA A 97 3.70 10.16 -1.72
C ALA A 97 3.42 8.86 -2.50
N GLY A 98 2.43 8.92 -3.39
CA GLY A 98 2.01 7.77 -4.17
C GLY A 98 2.69 7.67 -5.53
N TYR A 99 2.61 6.51 -6.13
CA TYR A 99 3.32 6.15 -7.38
C TYR A 99 2.90 6.98 -8.60
N ARG A 100 1.75 7.67 -8.56
CA ARG A 100 1.30 8.55 -9.65
C ARG A 100 1.82 9.97 -9.54
N ASP A 101 2.55 10.28 -8.47
CA ASP A 101 3.20 11.57 -8.31
C ASP A 101 4.33 11.75 -9.33
N SER A 102 4.46 12.96 -9.85
CA SER A 102 5.47 13.28 -10.87
C SER A 102 6.89 13.47 -10.32
N ARG A 103 7.09 13.40 -8.99
CA ARG A 103 8.37 13.65 -8.30
C ARG A 103 9.52 12.77 -8.81
N THR A 104 9.21 11.59 -9.36
CA THR A 104 10.20 10.64 -9.87
C THR A 104 10.70 10.94 -11.28
N ASN A 105 10.17 11.98 -11.95
CA ASN A 105 10.64 12.36 -13.29
C ASN A 105 12.13 12.69 -13.25
N GLY A 106 12.92 12.05 -14.14
CA GLY A 106 14.37 12.22 -14.23
C GLY A 106 15.20 11.50 -13.16
N MET A 107 14.57 10.84 -12.19
CA MET A 107 15.30 10.11 -11.14
C MET A 107 15.94 8.81 -11.64
N ASP A 108 15.43 8.25 -12.73
CA ASP A 108 16.03 7.10 -13.40
C ASP A 108 17.46 7.43 -13.91
N GLU A 109 17.69 8.60 -14.50
CA GLU A 109 19.00 9.03 -14.95
C GLU A 109 19.99 9.08 -13.77
N LYS A 110 19.58 9.65 -12.64
CA LYS A 110 20.40 9.72 -11.42
C LYS A 110 20.73 8.33 -10.84
N VAL A 111 19.77 7.40 -10.91
CA VAL A 111 20.02 6.01 -10.51
C VAL A 111 21.03 5.36 -11.45
N TYR A 112 20.92 5.60 -12.76
CA TYR A 112 21.80 4.96 -13.75
C TYR A 112 23.23 5.47 -13.71
N GLU A 113 23.48 6.66 -13.17
CA GLU A 113 24.85 7.13 -12.84
C GLU A 113 25.53 6.21 -11.82
N LYS A 114 24.77 5.54 -10.95
CA LYS A 114 25.29 4.65 -9.91
C LYS A 114 25.20 3.17 -10.32
N ILE A 115 24.08 2.78 -10.92
CA ILE A 115 23.79 1.40 -11.33
C ILE A 115 23.24 1.44 -12.76
N PRO A 116 24.03 1.09 -13.78
CA PRO A 116 23.56 1.07 -15.16
C PRO A 116 22.29 0.22 -15.35
N LEU A 117 21.35 0.65 -16.20
CA LEU A 117 20.07 0.01 -16.44
C LEU A 117 20.21 -1.50 -16.70
N GLY A 118 21.18 -1.90 -17.54
CA GLY A 118 21.41 -3.31 -17.85
C GLY A 118 21.80 -4.14 -16.63
N ALA A 119 22.62 -3.60 -15.73
CA ALA A 119 23.02 -4.26 -14.49
C ALA A 119 21.84 -4.34 -13.51
N LEU A 120 21.05 -3.27 -13.39
CA LEU A 120 19.84 -3.25 -12.56
C LEU A 120 18.83 -4.30 -13.03
N TYR A 121 18.55 -4.34 -14.33
CA TYR A 121 17.63 -5.30 -14.92
C TYR A 121 18.13 -6.76 -14.77
N ALA A 122 19.39 -7.00 -15.07
CA ALA A 122 19.99 -8.33 -14.95
C ALA A 122 19.89 -8.89 -13.51
N ARG A 123 19.95 -7.99 -12.50
CA ARG A 123 19.87 -8.37 -11.09
C ARG A 123 18.44 -8.55 -10.58
N THR A 124 17.50 -7.76 -11.07
CA THR A 124 16.12 -7.70 -10.52
C THR A 124 15.08 -8.36 -11.40
N GLY A 125 15.30 -8.44 -12.71
CA GLY A 125 14.29 -8.85 -13.69
C GLY A 125 13.11 -7.86 -13.83
N ILE A 126 13.18 -6.69 -13.18
CA ILE A 126 12.08 -5.73 -13.14
C ILE A 126 12.24 -4.72 -14.27
N GLN A 127 11.18 -4.59 -15.08
CA GLN A 127 11.15 -3.58 -16.14
C GLN A 127 11.16 -2.16 -15.56
N LYS A 128 11.75 -1.22 -16.30
CA LYS A 128 11.71 0.20 -15.95
C LYS A 128 10.29 0.74 -15.99
N GLN A 129 9.86 1.30 -14.84
CA GLN A 129 8.71 2.17 -14.72
C GLN A 129 9.12 3.35 -13.84
N ILE A 130 8.74 4.57 -14.20
CA ILE A 130 9.16 5.79 -13.48
C ILE A 130 8.76 5.76 -11.99
N PHE A 131 7.75 5.00 -11.64
CA PHE A 131 7.23 4.85 -10.28
C PHE A 131 7.89 3.72 -9.47
N ASN A 132 8.86 2.99 -10.01
CA ASN A 132 9.52 1.93 -9.24
C ASN A 132 10.15 2.50 -7.96
N THR A 133 10.08 1.74 -6.88
CA THR A 133 10.50 2.16 -5.53
C THR A 133 11.92 2.73 -5.51
N ILE A 134 12.85 2.20 -6.32
CA ILE A 134 14.22 2.69 -6.39
C ILE A 134 14.29 4.16 -6.82
N TYR A 135 13.43 4.59 -7.76
CA TYR A 135 13.37 5.98 -8.20
C TYR A 135 12.68 6.87 -7.16
N GLN A 136 11.66 6.35 -6.48
CA GLN A 136 11.02 7.05 -5.37
C GLN A 136 12.00 7.27 -4.21
N LEU A 137 12.82 6.27 -3.85
CA LEU A 137 13.87 6.41 -2.83
C LEU A 137 14.99 7.36 -3.27
N MET A 138 15.29 7.44 -4.59
CA MET A 138 16.24 8.44 -5.10
C MET A 138 15.72 9.86 -4.87
N VAL A 139 14.41 10.12 -5.01
CA VAL A 139 13.81 11.42 -4.63
C VAL A 139 14.06 11.75 -3.17
N VAL A 140 13.84 10.79 -2.27
CA VAL A 140 14.09 10.99 -0.83
C VAL A 140 15.56 11.30 -0.58
N LYS A 141 16.47 10.51 -1.17
CA LYS A 141 17.91 10.70 -1.03
C LYS A 141 18.39 12.09 -1.50
N GLU A 142 17.82 12.61 -2.58
CA GLU A 142 18.21 13.90 -3.14
C GLU A 142 17.60 15.08 -2.39
N ASN A 143 16.33 14.98 -1.98
CA ASN A 143 15.57 16.11 -1.48
C ASN A 143 15.38 16.10 0.05
N TYR A 144 15.47 14.93 0.67
CA TYR A 144 15.18 14.72 2.10
C TYR A 144 16.14 13.69 2.72
N PRO A 145 17.48 13.86 2.55
CA PRO A 145 18.46 12.85 2.98
C PRO A 145 18.41 12.57 4.48
N GLU A 146 17.87 13.48 5.29
CA GLU A 146 17.66 13.33 6.72
C GLU A 146 16.60 12.28 7.09
N GLN A 147 15.86 11.78 6.12
CA GLN A 147 14.84 10.73 6.32
C GLN A 147 15.39 9.30 6.09
N LEU A 148 16.68 9.16 5.74
CA LEU A 148 17.31 7.86 5.41
C LEU A 148 18.36 7.45 6.42
#